data_0d24a82b8f0fc2713e5f0afc37b59c18
#
_entry.id   0d24a82b8f0fc2713e5f0afc37b59c18
#
_cell.length_a   1.000
_cell.length_b   1.000
_cell.length_c   1.000
_cell.angle_alpha   90.00
_cell.angle_beta   90.00
_cell.angle_gamma   90.00
#
_symmetry.space_group_name_H-M   'P 1'
#
loop_
_entity.id
_entity.type
_entity.pdbx_description
1 polymer ?
#
loop_
_entity_poly.entity_id
_entity_poly.type
_entity_poly.pdbx_seq_one_letter_code
_entity_poly.pdbx_strand_id
1 'polypeptide(L)'
;TRRSSDLVNLDQKQPGFPEHILPEYLENLGVEYKIVEENTYGIVKEKIPEGKTTCSLCSRLRRGILYRTATELGATKIALGHHRDDILQTLFLNMFYGGKMKGMPPKLMSDDGKHIVIRPLAYCREKDIERFSQAKGFPIIPCNLCGSQPNLQRQVIGDMLRDWDKRYPGRIETMFSAMQNVVPSHLADVELFDFKGINHESEVVNGGDLAFDREEIPMQPAGWQPEDDD
;
A
#
# COMPACT_ATOMS: atom_id res chain seq x y z
N THR A 1 7.14 26.11 20.82
CA THR A 1 7.47 24.78 20.24
C THR A 1 6.69 24.61 18.96
N ARG A 2 7.39 24.46 17.85
CA ARG A 2 6.74 24.28 16.55
C ARG A 2 6.09 22.90 16.54
N ARG A 3 4.77 22.82 16.29
CA ARG A 3 4.06 21.54 16.16
C ARG A 3 4.74 20.69 15.07
N SER A 4 4.99 19.44 15.36
CA SER A 4 5.66 18.53 14.42
C SER A 4 4.68 17.92 13.41
N SER A 5 3.41 17.76 13.76
CA SER A 5 2.36 17.16 12.92
C SER A 5 0.96 17.62 13.33
N ASP A 6 0.06 17.65 12.35
CA ASP A 6 -1.38 17.81 12.51
C ASP A 6 -2.06 16.47 12.19
N LEU A 7 -2.95 16.01 13.08
CA LEU A 7 -3.73 14.81 12.85
C LEU A 7 -5.04 15.17 12.15
N VAL A 8 -5.29 14.58 11.00
CA VAL A 8 -6.50 14.83 10.20
C VAL A 8 -7.23 13.52 9.95
N ASN A 9 -8.52 13.49 10.23
CA ASN A 9 -9.42 12.40 9.85
C ASN A 9 -10.52 12.93 8.94
N LEU A 10 -10.93 12.13 7.94
CA LEU A 10 -12.03 12.43 7.05
C LEU A 10 -13.25 11.57 7.41
N ASP A 11 -14.31 12.23 7.84
CA ASP A 11 -15.64 11.62 7.91
C ASP A 11 -16.34 11.76 6.56
N GLN A 12 -16.66 10.63 5.95
CA GLN A 12 -17.28 10.54 4.63
C GLN A 12 -18.81 10.48 4.70
N LYS A 13 -19.39 10.57 5.89
CA LYS A 13 -20.83 10.45 6.17
C LYS A 13 -21.41 9.12 5.71
N GLN A 14 -20.67 8.04 5.97
CA GLN A 14 -21.16 6.69 5.74
C GLN A 14 -22.22 6.31 6.79
N PRO A 15 -23.32 5.67 6.40
CA PRO A 15 -24.35 5.22 7.34
C PRO A 15 -23.76 4.32 8.42
N GLY A 16 -24.10 4.59 9.69
CA GLY A 16 -23.61 3.80 10.82
C GLY A 16 -22.16 4.06 11.21
N PHE A 17 -21.51 5.09 10.65
CA PHE A 17 -20.17 5.49 11.09
C PHE A 17 -20.22 6.06 12.52
N PRO A 18 -19.45 5.53 13.47
CA PRO A 18 -19.49 5.98 14.87
C PRO A 18 -18.64 7.26 15.03
N GLU A 19 -19.23 8.40 14.76
CA GLU A 19 -18.55 9.71 14.71
C GLU A 19 -17.86 10.11 16.01
N HIS A 20 -18.33 9.62 17.17
CA HIS A 20 -17.82 9.96 18.50
C HIS A 20 -16.56 9.21 18.92
N ILE A 21 -16.35 7.99 18.42
CA ILE A 21 -15.29 7.08 18.92
C ILE A 21 -13.88 7.70 18.75
N LEU A 22 -13.57 8.20 17.57
CA LEU A 22 -12.23 8.72 17.29
C LEU A 22 -11.97 10.04 18.00
N PRO A 23 -12.89 11.02 18.01
CA PRO A 23 -12.74 12.24 18.82
C PRO A 23 -12.50 11.95 20.31
N GLU A 24 -13.35 11.14 20.95
CA GLU A 24 -13.20 10.78 22.36
C GLU A 24 -11.83 10.13 22.65
N TYR A 25 -11.38 9.24 21.78
CA TYR A 25 -10.09 8.59 21.93
C TYR A 25 -8.94 9.59 21.86
N LEU A 26 -8.97 10.50 20.87
CA LEU A 26 -7.91 11.51 20.66
C LEU A 26 -7.87 12.57 21.76
N GLU A 27 -9.04 12.97 22.27
CA GLU A 27 -9.17 13.86 23.43
C GLU A 27 -8.56 13.24 24.68
N ASN A 28 -8.86 11.95 24.93
CA ASN A 28 -8.28 11.20 26.05
C ASN A 28 -6.76 11.06 25.96
N LEU A 29 -6.21 11.07 24.75
CA LEU A 29 -4.76 11.09 24.52
C LEU A 29 -4.14 12.49 24.62
N GLY A 30 -4.95 13.54 24.71
CA GLY A 30 -4.48 14.93 24.69
C GLY A 30 -3.85 15.33 23.36
N VAL A 31 -4.26 14.73 22.25
CA VAL A 31 -3.74 15.00 20.90
C VAL A 31 -4.68 15.95 20.19
N GLU A 32 -4.12 17.03 19.62
CA GLU A 32 -4.90 17.93 18.76
C GLU A 32 -5.19 17.29 17.42
N TYR A 33 -6.43 17.38 16.95
CA TYR A 33 -6.89 16.75 15.72
C TYR A 33 -7.89 17.64 14.96
N LYS A 34 -8.08 17.36 13.68
CA LYS A 34 -9.10 17.98 12.83
C LYS A 34 -9.94 16.89 12.16
N ILE A 35 -11.24 16.90 12.39
CA ILE A 35 -12.19 16.10 11.61
C ILE A 35 -12.67 16.95 10.44
N VAL A 36 -12.47 16.45 9.22
CA VAL A 36 -13.03 17.04 7.99
C VAL A 36 -14.27 16.23 7.62
N GLU A 37 -15.41 16.90 7.54
CA GLU A 37 -16.68 16.27 7.21
C GLU A 37 -17.08 16.59 5.78
N GLU A 38 -17.16 15.56 4.94
CA GLU A 38 -17.65 15.71 3.55
C GLU A 38 -18.43 14.48 3.11
N ASN A 39 -19.63 14.67 2.61
CA ASN A 39 -20.50 13.58 2.15
C ASN A 39 -19.99 12.96 0.84
N THR A 40 -18.80 12.38 0.85
CA THR A 40 -18.26 11.66 -0.30
C THR A 40 -19.00 10.36 -0.56
N TYR A 41 -19.59 9.75 0.48
CA TYR A 41 -20.41 8.55 0.34
C TYR A 41 -21.62 8.81 -0.57
N GLY A 42 -22.35 9.89 -0.33
CA GLY A 42 -23.49 10.29 -1.18
C GLY A 42 -23.10 10.51 -2.63
N ILE A 43 -21.98 11.21 -2.87
CA ILE A 43 -21.45 11.44 -4.24
C ILE A 43 -21.12 10.11 -4.94
N VAL A 44 -20.49 9.17 -4.21
CA VAL A 44 -20.14 7.86 -4.77
C VAL A 44 -21.39 7.05 -5.11
N LYS A 45 -22.41 7.06 -4.24
CA LYS A 45 -23.67 6.34 -4.47
C LYS A 45 -24.47 6.93 -5.64
N GLU A 46 -24.45 8.24 -5.82
CA GLU A 46 -25.10 8.89 -6.94
C GLU A 46 -24.44 8.58 -8.28
N LYS A 47 -23.09 8.55 -8.31
CA LYS A 47 -22.32 8.45 -9.57
C LYS A 47 -22.01 7.03 -10.01
N ILE A 48 -22.01 6.07 -9.10
CA ILE A 48 -21.65 4.68 -9.40
C ILE A 48 -22.91 3.81 -9.34
N PRO A 49 -23.30 3.16 -10.47
CA PRO A 49 -24.42 2.22 -10.47
C PRO A 49 -24.25 1.10 -9.46
N GLU A 50 -25.38 0.61 -8.95
CA GLU A 50 -25.41 -0.51 -8.03
C GLU A 50 -24.71 -1.74 -8.64
N GLY A 51 -23.96 -2.49 -7.82
CA GLY A 51 -23.17 -3.64 -8.28
C GLY A 51 -21.81 -3.31 -8.91
N LYS A 52 -21.47 -2.02 -9.08
CA LYS A 52 -20.14 -1.60 -9.56
C LYS A 52 -19.22 -1.21 -8.40
N THR A 53 -17.89 -1.34 -8.65
CA THR A 53 -16.87 -1.03 -7.64
C THR A 53 -16.79 0.47 -7.37
N THR A 54 -17.01 0.87 -6.14
CA THR A 54 -17.01 2.27 -5.69
C THR A 54 -15.61 2.78 -5.29
N CYS A 55 -14.67 1.88 -5.00
CA CYS A 55 -13.38 2.19 -4.37
C CYS A 55 -12.52 3.19 -5.14
N SER A 56 -12.52 3.16 -6.46
CA SER A 56 -11.71 4.05 -7.30
C SER A 56 -12.14 5.51 -7.15
N LEU A 57 -13.45 5.80 -7.23
CA LEU A 57 -13.96 7.15 -7.06
C LEU A 57 -13.82 7.61 -5.60
N CYS A 58 -14.15 6.75 -4.64
CA CYS A 58 -14.02 7.03 -3.21
C CYS A 58 -12.57 7.41 -2.85
N SER A 59 -11.57 6.63 -3.29
CA SER A 59 -10.17 6.93 -3.00
C SER A 59 -9.68 8.23 -3.64
N ARG A 60 -10.19 8.58 -4.82
CA ARG A 60 -9.87 9.84 -5.52
C ARG A 60 -10.44 11.04 -4.77
N LEU A 61 -11.69 10.98 -4.35
CA LEU A 61 -12.33 12.05 -3.55
C LEU A 61 -11.60 12.25 -2.23
N ARG A 62 -11.34 11.17 -1.48
CA ARG A 62 -10.57 11.21 -0.22
C ARG A 62 -9.20 11.87 -0.42
N ARG A 63 -8.49 11.51 -1.47
CA ARG A 63 -7.17 12.08 -1.77
C ARG A 63 -7.25 13.58 -2.03
N GLY A 64 -8.22 14.02 -2.84
CA GLY A 64 -8.44 15.44 -3.13
C GLY A 64 -8.71 16.27 -1.88
N ILE A 65 -9.55 15.74 -0.97
CA ILE A 65 -9.87 16.38 0.30
C ILE A 65 -8.63 16.48 1.19
N LEU A 66 -7.88 15.39 1.34
CA LEU A 66 -6.67 15.39 2.16
C LEU A 66 -5.59 16.35 1.62
N TYR A 67 -5.43 16.44 0.31
CA TYR A 67 -4.49 17.38 -0.32
C TYR A 67 -4.91 18.84 -0.09
N ARG A 68 -6.19 19.15 -0.25
CA ARG A 68 -6.73 20.48 0.05
C ARG A 68 -6.51 20.84 1.51
N THR A 69 -6.88 19.95 2.44
CA THR A 69 -6.70 20.16 3.87
C THR A 69 -5.22 20.33 4.24
N ALA A 70 -4.31 19.56 3.64
CA ALA A 70 -2.88 19.72 3.84
C ALA A 70 -2.39 21.10 3.37
N THR A 71 -2.90 21.60 2.25
CA THR A 71 -2.59 22.95 1.76
C THR A 71 -3.10 24.03 2.73
N GLU A 72 -4.34 23.92 3.20
CA GLU A 72 -4.95 24.84 4.17
C GLU A 72 -4.17 24.91 5.49
N LEU A 73 -3.65 23.78 5.95
CA LEU A 73 -2.82 23.66 7.15
C LEU A 73 -1.35 24.09 6.93
N GLY A 74 -0.95 24.42 5.71
CA GLY A 74 0.44 24.72 5.38
C GLY A 74 1.40 23.54 5.53
N ALA A 75 0.87 22.31 5.45
CA ALA A 75 1.67 21.10 5.57
C ALA A 75 2.54 20.87 4.33
N THR A 76 3.80 20.53 4.53
CA THR A 76 4.73 20.19 3.44
C THR A 76 4.74 18.70 3.13
N LYS A 77 4.25 17.86 4.06
CA LYS A 77 4.23 16.40 3.95
C LYS A 77 2.89 15.85 4.40
N ILE A 78 2.48 14.76 3.75
CA ILE A 78 1.30 13.98 4.13
C ILE A 78 1.78 12.59 4.54
N ALA A 79 1.61 12.22 5.80
CA ALA A 79 1.93 10.88 6.29
C ALA A 79 0.71 9.96 6.18
N LEU A 80 0.85 8.84 5.48
CA LEU A 80 -0.19 7.82 5.31
C LEU A 80 0.22 6.53 6.02
N GLY A 81 -0.75 5.86 6.65
CA GLY A 81 -0.54 4.64 7.43
C GLY A 81 -0.33 3.36 6.61
N HIS A 82 -0.05 3.45 5.30
CA HIS A 82 0.21 2.26 4.51
C HIS A 82 1.45 1.52 4.99
N HIS A 83 1.33 0.20 5.09
CA HIS A 83 2.38 -0.69 5.58
C HIS A 83 2.89 -1.63 4.48
N ARG A 84 3.86 -2.50 4.79
CA ARG A 84 4.53 -3.42 3.85
C ARG A 84 3.52 -4.26 3.05
N ASP A 85 2.54 -4.80 3.71
CA ASP A 85 1.57 -5.72 3.10
C ASP A 85 0.63 -4.96 2.14
N ASP A 86 0.27 -3.71 2.42
CA ASP A 86 -0.44 -2.82 1.48
C ASP A 86 0.37 -2.57 0.19
N ILE A 87 1.68 -2.39 0.35
CA ILE A 87 2.60 -2.13 -0.78
C ILE A 87 2.65 -3.35 -1.67
N LEU A 88 2.81 -4.55 -1.10
CA LEU A 88 2.79 -5.81 -1.84
C LEU A 88 1.42 -6.07 -2.48
N GLN A 89 0.32 -5.92 -1.75
CA GLN A 89 -1.02 -6.03 -2.33
C GLN A 89 -1.20 -5.12 -3.53
N THR A 90 -0.68 -3.89 -3.46
CA THR A 90 -0.76 -2.94 -4.57
C THR A 90 0.09 -3.36 -5.77
N LEU A 91 1.27 -3.92 -5.54
CA LEU A 91 2.11 -4.49 -6.60
C LEU A 91 1.36 -5.63 -7.33
N PHE A 92 0.86 -6.61 -6.59
CA PHE A 92 0.15 -7.76 -7.16
C PHE A 92 -1.15 -7.35 -7.87
N LEU A 93 -1.91 -6.39 -7.32
CA LEU A 93 -3.08 -5.84 -8.01
C LEU A 93 -2.70 -5.23 -9.36
N ASN A 94 -1.61 -4.45 -9.42
CA ASN A 94 -1.17 -3.86 -10.68
C ASN A 94 -0.63 -4.93 -11.64
N MET A 95 0.07 -5.94 -11.16
CA MET A 95 0.58 -7.04 -12.00
C MET A 95 -0.55 -7.88 -12.59
N PHE A 96 -1.51 -8.32 -11.77
CA PHE A 96 -2.54 -9.27 -12.18
C PHE A 96 -3.69 -8.62 -12.96
N TYR A 97 -4.03 -7.38 -12.64
CA TYR A 97 -5.19 -6.71 -13.22
C TYR A 97 -4.85 -5.46 -14.03
N GLY A 98 -3.66 -4.88 -13.82
CA GLY A 98 -3.23 -3.65 -14.49
C GLY A 98 -2.12 -3.85 -15.54
N GLY A 99 -1.51 -5.04 -15.61
CA GLY A 99 -0.38 -5.31 -16.50
C GLY A 99 0.83 -4.39 -16.25
N LYS A 100 1.08 -4.02 -14.99
CA LYS A 100 2.14 -3.06 -14.62
C LYS A 100 2.90 -3.51 -13.39
N MET A 101 4.21 -3.39 -13.44
CA MET A 101 5.12 -3.52 -12.29
C MET A 101 5.11 -2.21 -11.48
N LYS A 102 4.06 -2.00 -10.67
CA LYS A 102 3.85 -0.75 -9.93
C LYS A 102 3.36 -1.02 -8.51
N GLY A 103 4.16 -0.64 -7.52
CA GLY A 103 3.79 -0.64 -6.09
C GLY A 103 3.52 0.77 -5.56
N MET A 104 3.68 0.93 -4.24
CA MET A 104 3.63 2.21 -3.55
C MET A 104 5.00 2.47 -2.91
N PRO A 105 5.79 3.45 -3.34
CA PRO A 105 7.07 3.75 -2.72
C PRO A 105 6.87 4.37 -1.31
N PRO A 106 7.85 4.23 -0.40
CA PRO A 106 7.80 4.83 0.93
C PRO A 106 7.65 6.36 0.91
N LYS A 107 8.09 7.00 -0.17
CA LYS A 107 8.05 8.45 -0.36
C LYS A 107 7.88 8.79 -1.83
N LEU A 108 6.99 9.73 -2.13
CA LEU A 108 6.83 10.29 -3.49
C LEU A 108 6.20 11.68 -3.43
N MET A 109 6.29 12.40 -4.53
CA MET A 109 5.55 13.66 -4.72
C MET A 109 4.06 13.34 -4.93
N SER A 110 3.17 14.16 -4.38
CA SER A 110 1.73 14.08 -4.64
C SER A 110 1.40 14.36 -6.12
N ASP A 111 0.26 13.85 -6.59
CA ASP A 111 -0.14 13.98 -8.00
C ASP A 111 -0.28 15.45 -8.45
N ASP A 112 -0.55 16.37 -7.51
CA ASP A 112 -0.64 17.82 -7.75
C ASP A 112 0.71 18.57 -7.59
N GLY A 113 1.77 17.85 -7.25
CA GLY A 113 3.12 18.41 -7.09
C GLY A 113 3.34 19.28 -5.84
N LYS A 114 2.37 19.38 -4.94
CA LYS A 114 2.41 20.34 -3.81
C LYS A 114 2.95 19.74 -2.51
N HIS A 115 2.78 18.44 -2.31
CA HIS A 115 3.11 17.78 -1.06
C HIS A 115 4.00 16.56 -1.26
N ILE A 116 4.83 16.27 -0.28
CA ILE A 116 5.55 15.00 -0.22
C ILE A 116 4.69 14.01 0.55
N VAL A 117 4.26 12.94 -0.12
CA VAL A 117 3.57 11.81 0.53
C VAL A 117 4.62 10.87 1.10
N ILE A 118 4.52 10.54 2.39
CA ILE A 118 5.38 9.58 3.08
C ILE A 118 4.56 8.45 3.69
N ARG A 119 5.18 7.29 3.84
CA ARG A 119 4.58 6.09 4.46
C ARG A 119 5.51 5.59 5.57
N PRO A 120 5.38 6.13 6.78
CA PRO A 120 6.29 5.79 7.89
C PRO A 120 6.29 4.30 8.24
N LEU A 121 5.18 3.59 7.98
CA LEU A 121 5.01 2.17 8.26
C LEU A 121 5.37 1.26 7.07
N ALA A 122 5.98 1.79 6.00
CA ALA A 122 6.24 1.07 4.75
C ALA A 122 6.99 -0.26 4.93
N TYR A 123 7.80 -0.39 5.97
CA TYR A 123 8.60 -1.58 6.27
C TYR A 123 8.01 -2.44 7.41
N CYS A 124 6.90 -2.00 8.02
CA CYS A 124 6.25 -2.72 9.10
C CYS A 124 5.31 -3.78 8.54
N ARG A 125 5.30 -4.97 9.15
CA ARG A 125 4.37 -6.05 8.80
C ARG A 125 2.98 -5.76 9.38
N GLU A 126 1.92 -6.04 8.64
CA GLU A 126 0.53 -5.88 9.09
C GLU A 126 0.29 -6.58 10.43
N LYS A 127 0.72 -7.83 10.56
CA LYS A 127 0.58 -8.62 11.79
C LYS A 127 1.22 -8.00 13.05
N ASP A 128 2.30 -7.24 12.88
CA ASP A 128 2.95 -6.57 14.02
C ASP A 128 2.18 -5.29 14.39
N ILE A 129 1.64 -4.58 13.40
CA ILE A 129 0.76 -3.42 13.61
C ILE A 129 -0.53 -3.85 14.30
N GLU A 130 -1.14 -4.97 13.88
CA GLU A 130 -2.34 -5.52 14.52
C GLU A 130 -2.09 -5.87 15.99
N ARG A 131 -0.99 -6.57 16.28
CA ARG A 131 -0.60 -6.89 17.67
C ARG A 131 -0.41 -5.64 18.52
N PHE A 132 0.28 -4.63 17.97
CA PHE A 132 0.48 -3.36 18.64
C PHE A 132 -0.85 -2.64 18.90
N SER A 133 -1.74 -2.59 17.90
CA SER A 133 -3.05 -1.98 18.00
C SER A 133 -3.90 -2.65 19.09
N GLN A 134 -3.92 -3.98 19.13
CA GLN A 134 -4.62 -4.76 20.16
C GLN A 134 -4.04 -4.49 21.56
N ALA A 135 -2.72 -4.53 21.70
CA ALA A 135 -2.05 -4.27 22.98
C ALA A 135 -2.29 -2.85 23.52
N LYS A 136 -2.49 -1.88 22.62
CA LYS A 136 -2.81 -0.48 22.97
C LYS A 136 -4.30 -0.20 23.10
N GLY A 137 -5.18 -1.15 22.73
CA GLY A 137 -6.62 -0.95 22.77
C GLY A 137 -7.12 0.14 21.81
N PHE A 138 -6.52 0.25 20.61
CA PHE A 138 -6.95 1.25 19.64
C PHE A 138 -8.40 0.98 19.20
N PRO A 139 -9.25 2.03 19.12
CA PRO A 139 -10.63 1.88 18.68
C PRO A 139 -10.69 1.72 17.17
N ILE A 140 -10.52 0.48 16.69
CA ILE A 140 -10.56 0.19 15.26
C ILE A 140 -11.99 0.27 14.73
N ILE A 141 -12.25 1.21 13.84
CA ILE A 141 -13.53 1.34 13.15
C ILE A 141 -13.52 0.42 11.92
N PRO A 142 -14.47 -0.53 11.80
CA PRO A 142 -14.48 -1.48 10.69
C PRO A 142 -14.70 -0.78 9.33
N CYS A 143 -13.96 -1.20 8.30
CA CYS A 143 -14.03 -0.63 6.95
C CYS A 143 -15.11 -1.28 6.06
N ASN A 144 -16.21 -1.80 6.63
CA ASN A 144 -17.30 -2.47 5.90
C ASN A 144 -18.57 -1.62 5.73
N LEU A 145 -18.57 -0.40 6.25
CA LEU A 145 -19.74 0.49 6.27
C LEU A 145 -20.16 0.97 4.87
N CYS A 146 -19.29 0.94 3.89
CA CYS A 146 -19.59 1.36 2.51
C CYS A 146 -20.35 0.29 1.70
N GLY A 147 -20.65 -0.89 2.27
CA GLY A 147 -21.24 -2.02 1.55
C GLY A 147 -20.26 -2.61 0.52
N SER A 148 -18.96 -2.61 0.84
CA SER A 148 -17.93 -3.19 -0.03
C SER A 148 -18.26 -4.66 -0.32
N GLN A 149 -18.13 -5.03 -1.59
CA GLN A 149 -18.43 -6.38 -2.06
C GLN A 149 -17.46 -7.39 -1.44
N PRO A 150 -17.92 -8.59 -1.04
CA PRO A 150 -17.07 -9.61 -0.39
C PRO A 150 -15.92 -10.12 -1.24
N ASN A 151 -15.91 -9.87 -2.55
CA ASN A 151 -14.88 -10.33 -3.49
C ASN A 151 -14.03 -9.18 -4.05
N LEU A 152 -13.66 -8.20 -3.24
CA LEU A 152 -12.73 -7.18 -3.70
C LEU A 152 -11.38 -7.82 -4.04
N GLN A 153 -10.87 -7.50 -5.23
CA GLN A 153 -9.57 -8.00 -5.71
C GLN A 153 -8.44 -7.81 -4.68
N ARG A 154 -8.47 -6.71 -3.91
CA ARG A 154 -7.52 -6.47 -2.83
C ARG A 154 -7.61 -7.52 -1.73
N GLN A 155 -8.80 -7.96 -1.36
CA GLN A 155 -8.99 -9.00 -0.34
C GLN A 155 -8.46 -10.34 -0.84
N VAL A 156 -8.78 -10.70 -2.08
CA VAL A 156 -8.26 -11.93 -2.72
C VAL A 156 -6.73 -11.96 -2.71
N ILE A 157 -6.08 -10.86 -3.09
CA ILE A 157 -4.62 -10.74 -3.03
C ILE A 157 -4.11 -10.82 -1.59
N GLY A 158 -4.77 -10.15 -0.65
CA GLY A 158 -4.41 -10.21 0.77
C GLY A 158 -4.49 -11.63 1.33
N ASP A 159 -5.55 -12.37 1.01
CA ASP A 159 -5.72 -13.77 1.41
C ASP A 159 -4.64 -14.67 0.81
N MET A 160 -4.33 -14.50 -0.47
CA MET A 160 -3.24 -15.20 -1.15
C MET A 160 -1.89 -14.95 -0.45
N LEU A 161 -1.54 -13.70 -0.16
CA LEU A 161 -0.29 -13.36 0.52
C LEU A 161 -0.22 -13.92 1.94
N ARG A 162 -1.33 -13.90 2.69
CA ARG A 162 -1.41 -14.50 4.03
C ARG A 162 -1.26 -16.03 3.99
N ASP A 163 -1.84 -16.68 2.99
CA ASP A 163 -1.66 -18.12 2.78
C ASP A 163 -0.20 -18.45 2.46
N TRP A 164 0.44 -17.67 1.60
CA TRP A 164 1.85 -17.84 1.27
C TRP A 164 2.79 -17.57 2.46
N ASP A 165 2.48 -16.58 3.31
CA ASP A 165 3.26 -16.34 4.54
C ASP A 165 3.23 -17.54 5.49
N LYS A 166 2.10 -18.28 5.51
CA LYS A 166 1.94 -19.49 6.32
C LYS A 166 2.66 -20.70 5.72
N ARG A 167 2.49 -20.94 4.41
CA ARG A 167 3.07 -22.11 3.73
C ARG A 167 4.56 -21.97 3.50
N TYR A 168 5.02 -20.76 3.23
CA TYR A 168 6.40 -20.48 2.86
C TYR A 168 6.97 -19.34 3.71
N PRO A 169 7.33 -19.58 4.96
CA PRO A 169 7.88 -18.56 5.86
C PRO A 169 9.07 -17.82 5.24
N GLY A 170 9.10 -16.49 5.36
CA GLY A 170 10.13 -15.64 4.75
C GLY A 170 9.88 -15.24 3.29
N ARG A 171 8.91 -15.85 2.60
CA ARG A 171 8.65 -15.56 1.18
C ARG A 171 8.14 -14.12 0.97
N ILE A 172 7.33 -13.63 1.88
CA ILE A 172 6.79 -12.27 1.80
C ILE A 172 7.90 -11.23 1.99
N GLU A 173 8.84 -11.50 2.88
CA GLU A 173 10.04 -10.68 3.08
C GLU A 173 10.89 -10.65 1.79
N THR A 174 11.10 -11.79 1.17
CA THR A 174 11.86 -11.90 -0.09
C THR A 174 11.16 -11.13 -1.23
N MET A 175 9.83 -11.25 -1.36
CA MET A 175 9.07 -10.48 -2.37
C MET A 175 9.20 -8.98 -2.16
N PHE A 176 9.14 -8.52 -0.92
CA PHE A 176 9.30 -7.10 -0.60
C PHE A 176 10.74 -6.62 -0.87
N SER A 177 11.72 -7.45 -0.56
CA SER A 177 13.13 -7.19 -0.89
C SER A 177 13.34 -7.08 -2.41
N ALA A 178 12.71 -7.95 -3.21
CA ALA A 178 12.82 -7.91 -4.67
C ALA A 178 12.35 -6.57 -5.27
N MET A 179 11.38 -5.88 -4.64
CA MET A 179 10.96 -4.53 -5.07
C MET A 179 12.07 -3.48 -4.90
N GLN A 180 13.08 -3.74 -4.09
CA GLN A 180 14.21 -2.86 -3.81
C GLN A 180 15.46 -3.26 -4.61
N ASN A 181 15.40 -4.42 -5.29
CA ASN A 181 16.51 -5.02 -6.03
C ASN A 181 16.05 -5.33 -7.47
N VAL A 182 15.78 -4.29 -8.22
CA VAL A 182 15.33 -4.40 -9.62
C VAL A 182 16.55 -4.43 -10.52
N VAL A 183 16.59 -5.40 -11.43
CA VAL A 183 17.63 -5.49 -12.50
C VAL A 183 16.99 -5.09 -13.84
N PRO A 184 17.10 -3.83 -14.26
CA PRO A 184 16.41 -3.29 -15.45
C PRO A 184 16.72 -4.06 -16.74
N SER A 185 17.97 -4.49 -16.93
CA SER A 185 18.43 -5.25 -18.10
C SER A 185 17.78 -6.63 -18.26
N HIS A 186 17.10 -7.13 -17.21
CA HIS A 186 16.40 -8.40 -17.22
C HIS A 186 14.87 -8.24 -17.24
N LEU A 187 14.39 -7.02 -17.49
CA LEU A 187 12.98 -6.71 -17.70
C LEU A 187 12.71 -6.39 -19.16
N ALA A 188 11.50 -6.66 -19.64
CA ALA A 188 11.10 -6.45 -21.04
C ALA A 188 10.56 -5.03 -21.29
N ASP A 189 10.99 -4.03 -20.52
CA ASP A 189 10.59 -2.62 -20.67
C ASP A 189 11.72 -1.83 -21.33
N VAL A 190 11.50 -1.40 -22.57
CA VAL A 190 12.48 -0.67 -23.38
C VAL A 190 12.82 0.71 -22.83
N GLU A 191 11.95 1.31 -22.03
CA GLU A 191 12.19 2.60 -21.36
C GLU A 191 13.15 2.45 -20.17
N LEU A 192 13.23 1.25 -19.58
CA LEU A 192 14.17 0.93 -18.52
C LEU A 192 15.51 0.44 -19.06
N PHE A 193 15.49 -0.32 -20.16
CA PHE A 193 16.68 -0.89 -20.78
C PHE A 193 16.45 -1.12 -22.27
N ASP A 194 17.27 -0.49 -23.11
CA ASP A 194 17.16 -0.61 -24.58
C ASP A 194 17.74 -1.93 -25.10
N PHE A 195 17.09 -3.04 -24.81
CA PHE A 195 17.48 -4.36 -25.31
C PHE A 195 17.33 -4.50 -26.84
N LYS A 196 16.55 -3.62 -27.50
CA LYS A 196 16.38 -3.65 -28.96
C LYS A 196 17.57 -3.01 -29.68
N GLY A 197 18.27 -2.09 -29.01
CA GLY A 197 19.48 -1.44 -29.55
C GLY A 197 20.77 -2.25 -29.36
N ILE A 198 20.72 -3.39 -28.65
CA ILE A 198 21.92 -4.22 -28.40
C ILE A 198 22.46 -4.78 -29.71
N ASN A 199 23.79 -4.63 -29.91
CA ASN A 199 24.57 -5.16 -31.03
C ASN A 199 25.89 -5.74 -30.51
N HIS A 200 26.74 -6.26 -31.42
CA HIS A 200 28.02 -6.89 -31.07
C HIS A 200 29.06 -5.93 -30.45
N GLU A 201 28.85 -4.64 -30.54
CA GLU A 201 29.76 -3.61 -30.00
C GLU A 201 29.23 -3.10 -28.65
N SER A 202 28.05 -3.56 -28.20
CA SER A 202 27.46 -3.15 -26.94
C SER A 202 28.27 -3.67 -25.75
N GLU A 203 28.48 -2.82 -24.76
CA GLU A 203 29.16 -3.21 -23.53
C GLU A 203 28.31 -4.15 -22.69
N VAL A 204 28.97 -5.04 -21.92
CA VAL A 204 28.30 -5.91 -20.95
C VAL A 204 27.68 -5.07 -19.85
N VAL A 205 26.40 -5.28 -19.58
CA VAL A 205 25.71 -4.58 -18.49
C VAL A 205 26.15 -5.16 -17.15
N ASN A 206 26.80 -4.34 -16.34
CA ASN A 206 27.24 -4.73 -15.01
C ASN A 206 26.03 -5.23 -14.16
N GLY A 207 26.17 -6.41 -13.58
CA GLY A 207 25.15 -7.06 -12.75
C GLY A 207 24.15 -7.93 -13.52
N GLY A 208 24.21 -7.98 -14.87
CA GLY A 208 23.31 -8.78 -15.67
C GLY A 208 23.38 -10.28 -15.39
N ASP A 209 24.58 -10.83 -15.36
CA ASP A 209 24.81 -12.27 -15.16
C ASP A 209 24.96 -12.67 -13.68
N LEU A 210 25.18 -11.72 -12.78
CA LEU A 210 25.26 -11.96 -11.33
C LEU A 210 23.94 -12.50 -10.78
N ALA A 211 22.83 -12.31 -11.48
CA ALA A 211 21.54 -12.90 -11.09
C ALA A 211 21.54 -14.43 -11.10
N PHE A 212 22.52 -15.05 -11.76
CA PHE A 212 22.71 -16.51 -11.80
C PHE A 212 23.87 -16.98 -10.91
N ASP A 213 24.48 -16.07 -10.17
CA ASP A 213 25.55 -16.43 -9.24
C ASP A 213 24.98 -17.27 -8.07
N ARG A 214 25.46 -18.51 -7.97
CA ARG A 214 24.94 -19.50 -7.01
C ARG A 214 25.08 -19.08 -5.54
N GLU A 215 25.89 -18.09 -5.25
CA GLU A 215 26.11 -17.56 -3.89
C GLU A 215 24.98 -16.63 -3.43
N GLU A 216 24.23 -15.99 -4.37
CA GLU A 216 23.18 -15.05 -4.05
C GLU A 216 21.77 -15.64 -4.10
N ILE A 217 21.57 -16.78 -4.75
CA ILE A 217 20.27 -17.48 -4.81
C ILE A 217 20.32 -18.67 -3.86
N PRO A 218 19.66 -18.62 -2.69
CA PRO A 218 19.50 -19.81 -1.87
C PRO A 218 18.80 -20.88 -2.69
N MET A 219 19.49 -21.98 -3.03
CA MET A 219 18.97 -23.03 -3.91
C MET A 219 17.76 -23.77 -3.34
N GLN A 220 17.45 -23.55 -2.04
CA GLN A 220 16.23 -24.06 -1.41
C GLN A 220 15.76 -23.08 -0.32
N PRO A 221 14.45 -22.79 -0.22
CA PRO A 221 13.91 -22.13 0.95
C PRO A 221 14.20 -22.98 2.19
N ALA A 222 14.58 -22.37 3.28
CA ALA A 222 14.69 -23.07 4.54
C ALA A 222 13.36 -23.76 4.88
N GLY A 223 13.36 -25.11 4.94
CA GLY A 223 12.18 -25.93 5.24
C GLY A 223 11.44 -26.51 4.03
N TRP A 224 11.93 -26.33 2.79
CA TRP A 224 11.38 -27.07 1.64
C TRP A 224 11.86 -28.52 1.72
N GLN A 225 10.92 -29.46 1.86
CA GLN A 225 11.15 -30.89 1.64
C GLN A 225 10.37 -31.26 0.38
N PRO A 226 10.97 -31.97 -0.60
CA PRO A 226 10.19 -32.54 -1.68
C PRO A 226 9.15 -33.48 -1.08
N GLU A 227 7.89 -33.32 -1.47
CA GLU A 227 6.90 -34.36 -1.23
C GLU A 227 7.40 -35.59 -1.98
N ASP A 228 7.66 -36.68 -1.28
CA ASP A 228 7.95 -37.97 -1.90
C ASP A 228 6.69 -38.38 -2.66
N ASP A 229 6.74 -38.31 -4.00
CA ASP A 229 5.71 -38.87 -4.87
C ASP A 229 5.76 -40.43 -4.72
N ASP A 230 4.85 -40.97 -3.90
CA ASP A 230 4.44 -42.37 -3.89
C ASP A 230 3.22 -42.60 -4.79
#